data_a9d66c98377068806dfca9ae4fc208cc
#
_entry.id   a9d66c98377068806dfca9ae4fc208cc
#
_cell.length_a   1.000
_cell.length_b   1.000
_cell.length_c   1.000
_cell.angle_alpha   90.00
_cell.angle_beta   90.00
_cell.angle_gamma   90.00
#
_symmetry.space_group_name_H-M   'P 1'
#
loop_
_entity.id
_entity.type
_entity.pdbx_description
1 polymer ?
#
loop_
_entity_poly.entity_id
_entity_poly.type
_entity_poly.pdbx_seq_one_letter_code
_entity_poly.pdbx_strand_id
1 'polypeptide(L)'
;MRYKENAVDVDYSQSVDIPAYSEHSDWNLCFEPPIASSVGFWVGYRGTGFSYSKSLTKNAGRYYSFSSTGAKYGFNFRLRRFNTQDAKFSATDYENGQTTGKYDTDVKMPSPVWIRSVYINGYYVFNGRRYSQAAAYNQSVIQRRSAGSFLVGATWYQSSFDYADIKNVLFMIIGHGIYRVKVHQANLGIGYGYNWVPLRGLVVNAMAMPTVSVYNRVKAYKYETNYDLSPKEPVDDYGDWNKDTRRWDNGKTHKPVEMRTESNQQFDYWEIEPEVSNSMFKINLDLRLGIAYNWSNYFIGIQAQYNNFNYKSDHCRVNIYDAYARVSFGVRL
;
A
#
# COMPACT_ATOMS: atom_id res chain seq x y z
N MET A 1 -10.91 -2.75 24.57
CA MET A 1 -11.35 -3.39 23.32
C MET A 1 -11.30 -2.36 22.21
N ARG A 2 -10.90 -2.75 21.02
CA ARG A 2 -10.84 -1.88 19.85
C ARG A 2 -11.47 -2.58 18.66
N TYR A 3 -12.36 -1.88 17.98
CA TYR A 3 -12.88 -2.26 16.67
C TYR A 3 -12.27 -1.32 15.65
N LYS A 4 -11.82 -1.86 14.50
CA LYS A 4 -11.13 -1.08 13.48
C LYS A 4 -11.57 -1.56 12.09
N GLU A 5 -11.85 -0.62 11.23
CA GLU A 5 -12.02 -0.83 9.80
C GLU A 5 -10.86 -0.21 9.04
N ASN A 6 -10.38 -0.91 8.03
CA ASN A 6 -9.28 -0.46 7.18
C ASN A 6 -9.69 -0.58 5.73
N ALA A 7 -9.45 0.48 4.97
CA ALA A 7 -9.45 0.48 3.52
C ALA A 7 -8.02 0.78 3.03
N VAL A 8 -7.59 0.06 2.03
CA VAL A 8 -6.33 0.33 1.31
C VAL A 8 -6.60 0.07 -0.14
N ASP A 9 -6.45 1.09 -0.94
CA ASP A 9 -6.52 0.99 -2.38
C ASP A 9 -5.12 1.16 -2.93
N VAL A 10 -4.79 0.39 -3.94
CA VAL A 10 -3.51 0.41 -4.63
C VAL A 10 -3.75 0.50 -6.11
N ASP A 11 -3.46 1.64 -6.66
CA ASP A 11 -3.46 1.87 -8.09
C ASP A 11 -2.05 1.69 -8.63
N TYR A 12 -1.89 0.79 -9.57
CA TYR A 12 -0.68 0.63 -10.36
C TYR A 12 -1.00 0.92 -11.82
N SER A 13 -0.36 1.94 -12.38
CA SER A 13 -0.50 2.30 -13.80
C SER A 13 0.83 2.17 -14.49
N GLN A 14 0.81 1.71 -15.73
CA GLN A 14 1.97 1.60 -16.60
C GLN A 14 1.60 2.01 -18.01
N SER A 15 2.54 2.68 -18.69
CA SER A 15 2.48 3.00 -20.11
C SER A 15 3.42 2.06 -20.86
N VAL A 16 2.94 1.49 -21.94
CA VAL A 16 3.67 0.53 -22.77
C VAL A 16 3.63 0.98 -24.22
N ASP A 17 4.80 1.10 -24.82
CA ASP A 17 4.95 1.38 -26.25
C ASP A 17 5.21 0.07 -26.99
N ILE A 18 4.49 -0.12 -28.10
CA ILE A 18 4.71 -1.22 -29.05
C ILE A 18 5.18 -0.61 -30.38
N PRO A 19 6.47 -0.30 -30.52
CA PRO A 19 6.99 0.49 -31.65
C PRO A 19 6.75 -0.13 -33.03
N ALA A 20 6.65 -1.47 -33.06
CA ALA A 20 6.42 -2.21 -34.31
C ALA A 20 5.08 -1.87 -34.99
N TYR A 21 4.12 -1.38 -34.23
CA TYR A 21 2.75 -1.06 -34.69
C TYR A 21 2.38 0.41 -34.48
N SER A 22 3.30 1.26 -34.03
CA SER A 22 3.00 2.63 -33.60
C SER A 22 1.87 2.70 -32.56
N GLU A 23 1.79 1.66 -31.75
CA GLU A 23 0.79 1.49 -30.71
C GLU A 23 1.34 1.90 -29.36
N HIS A 24 0.49 2.50 -28.55
CA HIS A 24 0.75 2.84 -27.18
C HIS A 24 -0.42 2.39 -26.32
N SER A 25 -0.18 1.82 -25.18
CA SER A 25 -1.23 1.40 -24.25
C SER A 25 -0.94 1.92 -22.85
N ASP A 26 -1.90 2.66 -22.31
CA ASP A 26 -1.93 3.04 -20.90
C ASP A 26 -2.86 2.09 -20.16
N TRP A 27 -2.36 1.35 -19.19
CA TRP A 27 -3.18 0.48 -18.37
C TRP A 27 -3.05 0.77 -16.88
N ASN A 28 -4.10 0.47 -16.16
CA ASN A 28 -4.19 0.63 -14.72
C ASN A 28 -4.77 -0.64 -14.08
N LEU A 29 -4.16 -1.08 -13.02
CA LEU A 29 -4.63 -2.16 -12.19
C LEU A 29 -4.83 -1.65 -10.76
N CYS A 30 -6.10 -1.53 -10.36
CA CYS A 30 -6.49 -1.11 -9.03
C CYS A 30 -6.85 -2.32 -8.18
N PHE A 31 -6.15 -2.53 -7.08
CA PHE A 31 -6.50 -3.51 -6.06
C PHE A 31 -7.33 -2.83 -4.97
N GLU A 32 -8.59 -3.23 -4.88
CA GLU A 32 -9.53 -2.78 -3.85
C GLU A 32 -9.78 -3.93 -2.85
N PRO A 33 -8.90 -4.12 -1.85
CA PRO A 33 -9.18 -5.15 -0.87
C PRO A 33 -10.46 -4.83 -0.12
N PRO A 34 -11.27 -5.83 0.23
CA PRO A 34 -12.48 -5.61 1.00
C PRO A 34 -12.16 -4.89 2.32
N ILE A 35 -13.05 -3.99 2.75
CA ILE A 35 -12.92 -3.29 4.02
C ILE A 35 -12.70 -4.31 5.14
N ALA A 36 -11.53 -4.25 5.75
CA ALA A 36 -11.12 -5.20 6.76
C ALA A 36 -11.60 -4.76 8.14
N SER A 37 -12.66 -5.38 8.63
CA SER A 37 -13.10 -5.24 10.01
C SER A 37 -12.22 -6.07 10.94
N SER A 38 -11.76 -5.50 12.03
CA SER A 38 -10.90 -6.20 13.00
C SER A 38 -11.27 -5.84 14.45
N VAL A 39 -11.10 -6.81 15.32
CA VAL A 39 -11.21 -6.64 16.78
C VAL A 39 -9.86 -6.89 17.41
N GLY A 40 -9.52 -6.07 18.38
CA GLY A 40 -8.25 -6.18 19.06
C GLY A 40 -8.24 -5.61 20.46
N PHE A 41 -7.09 -5.72 21.07
CA PHE A 41 -6.80 -5.10 22.35
C PHE A 41 -5.59 -4.18 22.25
N TRP A 42 -5.52 -3.25 23.17
CA TRP A 42 -4.38 -2.38 23.36
C TRP A 42 -4.04 -2.35 24.85
N VAL A 43 -2.76 -2.48 25.14
CA VAL A 43 -2.23 -2.34 26.50
C VAL A 43 -1.14 -1.28 26.43
N GLY A 44 -1.19 -0.31 27.33
CA GLY A 44 -0.20 0.76 27.35
C GLY A 44 0.10 1.24 28.76
N TYR A 45 1.34 1.69 28.92
CA TYR A 45 1.84 2.26 30.16
C TYR A 45 2.67 3.51 29.84
N ARG A 46 2.38 4.62 30.51
CA ARG A 46 3.09 5.91 30.36
C ARG A 46 3.29 6.37 28.89
N GLY A 47 2.26 6.23 28.06
CA GLY A 47 2.30 6.65 26.65
C GLY A 47 2.89 5.64 25.67
N THR A 48 3.54 4.58 26.17
CA THR A 48 3.99 3.46 25.33
C THR A 48 2.91 2.39 25.33
N GLY A 49 2.59 1.84 24.15
CA GLY A 49 1.55 0.83 24.06
C GLY A 49 1.73 -0.12 22.90
N PHE A 50 1.28 -1.33 23.10
CA PHE A 50 1.21 -2.38 22.11
C PHE A 50 -0.25 -2.69 21.78
N SER A 51 -0.55 -2.88 20.52
CA SER A 51 -1.87 -3.35 20.10
C SER A 51 -1.75 -4.54 19.17
N TYR A 52 -2.67 -5.47 19.34
CA TYR A 52 -2.88 -6.59 18.45
C TYR A 52 -4.33 -6.60 18.00
N SER A 53 -4.56 -6.84 16.72
CA SER A 53 -5.90 -6.97 16.15
C SER A 53 -5.96 -8.20 15.25
N LYS A 54 -7.07 -8.92 15.40
CA LYS A 54 -7.41 -10.06 14.55
C LYS A 54 -8.54 -9.63 13.62
N SER A 55 -8.41 -9.92 12.33
CA SER A 55 -9.46 -9.67 11.37
C SER A 55 -10.68 -10.55 11.63
N LEU A 56 -11.86 -9.95 11.46
CA LEU A 56 -13.16 -10.63 11.45
C LEU A 56 -13.55 -11.01 10.01
N THR A 57 -13.00 -10.35 9.02
CA THR A 57 -13.26 -10.62 7.60
C THR A 57 -12.35 -11.74 7.12
N LYS A 58 -12.89 -12.69 6.35
CA LYS A 58 -12.07 -13.73 5.70
C LYS A 58 -11.02 -13.04 4.82
N ASN A 59 -9.78 -13.53 4.84
CA ASN A 59 -8.64 -13.06 4.06
C ASN A 59 -8.12 -11.65 4.39
N ALA A 60 -8.68 -10.94 5.36
CA ALA A 60 -8.25 -9.59 5.73
C ALA A 60 -6.94 -9.53 6.56
N GLY A 61 -6.25 -10.66 6.69
CA GLY A 61 -4.86 -10.71 7.15
C GLY A 61 -4.61 -10.45 8.63
N ARG A 62 -3.36 -10.08 8.92
CA ARG A 62 -2.87 -9.80 10.29
C ARG A 62 -2.40 -8.35 10.38
N TYR A 63 -2.68 -7.74 11.52
CA TYR A 63 -2.30 -6.37 11.82
C TYR A 63 -1.63 -6.30 13.20
N TYR A 64 -0.44 -5.72 13.24
CA TYR A 64 0.30 -5.44 14.46
C TYR A 64 0.63 -3.96 14.52
N SER A 65 0.50 -3.35 15.67
CA SER A 65 0.95 -1.98 15.87
C SER A 65 1.61 -1.79 17.22
N PHE A 66 2.66 -1.01 17.22
CA PHE A 66 3.32 -0.51 18.41
C PHE A 66 3.31 1.00 18.36
N SER A 67 2.96 1.64 19.48
CA SER A 67 2.96 3.10 19.58
C SER A 67 3.55 3.57 20.89
N SER A 68 4.28 4.66 20.81
CA SER A 68 4.78 5.40 21.97
C SER A 68 4.40 6.87 21.80
N THR A 69 3.87 7.48 22.85
CA THR A 69 3.41 8.87 22.78
C THR A 69 3.83 9.60 24.04
N GLY A 70 4.78 10.52 23.91
CA GLY A 70 5.20 11.44 24.96
C GLY A 70 4.45 12.78 24.86
N ALA A 71 4.82 13.72 25.72
CA ALA A 71 4.27 15.07 25.70
C ALA A 71 4.68 15.87 24.45
N LYS A 72 5.87 15.62 23.94
CA LYS A 72 6.45 16.36 22.80
C LYS A 72 6.73 15.51 21.59
N TYR A 73 6.64 14.19 21.68
CA TYR A 73 6.95 13.30 20.56
C TYR A 73 5.95 12.14 20.51
N GLY A 74 5.84 11.54 19.38
CA GLY A 74 5.15 10.30 19.19
C GLY A 74 5.80 9.45 18.13
N PHE A 75 5.64 8.16 18.29
CA PHE A 75 6.12 7.13 17.39
C PHE A 75 5.03 6.10 17.15
N ASN A 76 4.86 5.68 15.91
CA ASN A 76 3.91 4.65 15.54
C ASN A 76 4.54 3.70 14.53
N PHE A 77 4.54 2.43 14.84
CA PHE A 77 4.99 1.36 13.98
C PHE A 77 3.81 0.43 13.69
N ARG A 78 3.58 0.11 12.42
CA ARG A 78 2.51 -0.77 11.97
C ARG A 78 3.02 -1.78 10.97
N LEU A 79 2.68 -3.04 11.19
CA LEU A 79 2.86 -4.14 10.26
C LEU A 79 1.50 -4.63 9.81
N ARG A 80 1.33 -4.81 8.53
CA ARG A 80 0.11 -5.28 7.93
C ARG A 80 0.42 -6.33 6.86
N ARG A 81 -0.37 -7.39 6.85
CA ARG A 81 -0.33 -8.41 5.80
C ARG A 81 -1.76 -8.83 5.52
N PHE A 82 -2.18 -8.74 4.29
CA PHE A 82 -3.50 -9.17 3.82
C PHE A 82 -3.39 -9.65 2.37
N ASN A 83 -4.46 -10.23 1.85
CA ASN A 83 -4.57 -10.61 0.46
C ASN A 83 -5.89 -10.17 -0.13
N THR A 84 -5.93 -10.04 -1.44
CA THR A 84 -7.13 -9.80 -2.23
C THR A 84 -7.08 -10.60 -3.52
N GLN A 85 -8.26 -10.92 -4.07
CA GLN A 85 -8.41 -11.48 -5.41
C GLN A 85 -9.17 -10.52 -6.33
N ASP A 86 -9.78 -9.49 -5.74
CA ASP A 86 -10.59 -8.55 -6.50
C ASP A 86 -9.70 -7.38 -6.96
N ALA A 87 -9.74 -7.10 -8.25
CA ALA A 87 -9.04 -6.00 -8.89
C ALA A 87 -9.92 -5.38 -9.98
N LYS A 88 -9.70 -4.10 -10.27
CA LYS A 88 -10.24 -3.43 -11.44
C LYS A 88 -9.11 -3.20 -12.44
N PHE A 89 -9.35 -3.58 -13.66
CA PHE A 89 -8.42 -3.36 -14.77
C PHE A 89 -9.04 -2.35 -15.73
N SER A 90 -8.30 -1.31 -16.06
CA SER A 90 -8.65 -0.39 -17.14
C SER A 90 -7.47 -0.20 -18.07
N ALA A 91 -7.74 -0.12 -19.37
CA ALA A 91 -6.75 0.15 -20.38
C ALA A 91 -7.28 1.15 -21.39
N THR A 92 -6.37 1.94 -21.96
CA THR A 92 -6.64 2.83 -23.09
C THR A 92 -5.56 2.62 -24.13
N ASP A 93 -5.96 2.14 -25.30
CA ASP A 93 -5.07 1.88 -26.40
C ASP A 93 -5.09 3.04 -27.39
N TYR A 94 -3.92 3.34 -27.92
CA TYR A 94 -3.69 4.40 -28.89
C TYR A 94 -2.93 3.84 -30.11
N GLU A 95 -3.36 4.24 -31.27
CA GLU A 95 -2.66 4.00 -32.54
C GLU A 95 -2.46 5.34 -33.23
N ASN A 96 -1.23 5.65 -33.62
CA ASN A 96 -0.87 6.94 -34.23
C ASN A 96 -1.35 8.16 -33.43
N GLY A 97 -1.39 8.04 -32.09
CA GLY A 97 -1.82 9.09 -31.18
C GLY A 97 -3.35 9.28 -31.06
N GLN A 98 -4.14 8.42 -31.71
CA GLN A 98 -5.60 8.40 -31.56
C GLN A 98 -6.03 7.23 -30.69
N THR A 99 -7.02 7.46 -29.83
CA THR A 99 -7.59 6.39 -29.00
C THR A 99 -8.33 5.39 -29.86
N THR A 100 -7.90 4.12 -29.83
CA THR A 100 -8.53 3.02 -30.56
C THR A 100 -9.39 2.13 -29.71
N GLY A 101 -9.10 2.07 -28.37
CA GLY A 101 -9.86 1.26 -27.44
C GLY A 101 -9.85 1.82 -26.03
N LYS A 102 -10.94 1.57 -25.30
CA LYS A 102 -11.03 1.77 -23.85
C LYS A 102 -11.66 0.55 -23.22
N TYR A 103 -11.01 0.02 -22.20
CA TYR A 103 -11.46 -1.15 -21.47
C TYR A 103 -11.55 -0.80 -19.99
N ASP A 104 -12.63 -1.23 -19.35
CA ASP A 104 -12.82 -1.12 -17.89
C ASP A 104 -13.60 -2.37 -17.44
N THR A 105 -12.98 -3.17 -16.60
CA THR A 105 -13.55 -4.44 -16.17
C THR A 105 -13.10 -4.83 -14.78
N ASP A 106 -13.99 -5.45 -14.04
CA ASP A 106 -13.66 -6.12 -12.78
C ASP A 106 -12.98 -7.45 -13.10
N VAL A 107 -11.81 -7.65 -12.52
CA VAL A 107 -11.00 -8.85 -12.70
C VAL A 107 -10.87 -9.59 -11.38
N LYS A 108 -11.19 -10.87 -11.40
CA LYS A 108 -10.90 -11.73 -10.28
C LYS A 108 -9.59 -12.47 -10.52
N MET A 109 -8.59 -12.15 -9.71
CA MET A 109 -7.29 -12.80 -9.79
C MET A 109 -7.40 -14.29 -9.50
N PRO A 110 -6.84 -15.20 -10.32
CA PRO A 110 -6.89 -16.64 -10.10
C PRO A 110 -6.30 -17.04 -8.75
N SER A 111 -5.28 -16.32 -8.30
CA SER A 111 -4.63 -16.51 -7.01
C SER A 111 -4.63 -15.25 -6.18
N PRO A 112 -4.68 -15.36 -4.84
CA PRO A 112 -4.65 -14.20 -3.97
C PRO A 112 -3.37 -13.38 -4.12
N VAL A 113 -3.51 -12.09 -4.40
CA VAL A 113 -2.42 -11.12 -4.36
C VAL A 113 -2.09 -10.79 -2.91
N TRP A 114 -0.85 -11.02 -2.51
CA TRP A 114 -0.40 -10.74 -1.16
C TRP A 114 0.17 -9.34 -1.04
N ILE A 115 -0.41 -8.57 -0.13
CA ILE A 115 0.04 -7.21 0.18
C ILE A 115 0.62 -7.21 1.59
N ARG A 116 1.87 -6.74 1.70
CA ARG A 116 2.58 -6.57 2.98
C ARG A 116 3.02 -5.14 3.09
N SER A 117 2.72 -4.48 4.20
CA SER A 117 3.16 -3.11 4.42
C SER A 117 3.78 -2.92 5.79
N VAL A 118 4.79 -2.06 5.83
CA VAL A 118 5.45 -1.53 7.02
C VAL A 118 5.26 -0.02 7.00
N TYR A 119 4.72 0.52 8.07
CA TYR A 119 4.55 1.94 8.27
C TYR A 119 5.22 2.36 9.56
N ILE A 120 6.13 3.30 9.48
CA ILE A 120 6.83 3.90 10.61
C ILE A 120 6.58 5.40 10.54
N ASN A 121 6.07 5.98 11.61
CA ASN A 121 5.83 7.41 11.69
C ASN A 121 6.36 7.94 13.02
N GLY A 122 7.17 8.96 12.95
CA GLY A 122 7.63 9.73 14.09
C GLY A 122 7.25 11.19 13.94
N TYR A 123 6.87 11.84 15.04
CA TYR A 123 6.55 13.27 15.03
C TYR A 123 6.99 13.95 16.32
N TYR A 124 7.26 15.26 16.20
CA TYR A 124 7.54 16.16 17.30
C TYR A 124 6.48 17.27 17.39
N VAL A 125 6.04 17.56 18.62
CA VAL A 125 5.00 18.54 18.96
C VAL A 125 5.65 19.73 19.64
N PHE A 126 5.54 20.93 19.06
CA PHE A 126 6.18 22.12 19.60
C PHE A 126 5.53 22.62 20.90
N ASN A 127 4.19 22.58 20.98
CA ASN A 127 3.43 23.01 22.15
C ASN A 127 2.99 21.82 23.04
N GLY A 128 3.87 20.86 23.26
CA GLY A 128 3.55 19.63 24.01
C GLY A 128 3.16 19.84 25.49
N ARG A 129 3.33 21.06 26.04
CA ARG A 129 2.85 21.41 27.38
C ARG A 129 1.34 21.63 27.44
N ARG A 130 0.71 22.06 26.36
CA ARG A 130 -0.72 22.40 26.29
C ARG A 130 -1.51 21.51 25.38
N TYR A 131 -0.91 21.07 24.28
CA TYR A 131 -1.50 20.19 23.27
C TYR A 131 -1.02 18.74 23.47
N SER A 132 -1.92 17.76 23.48
CA SER A 132 -1.57 16.36 23.61
C SER A 132 -2.28 15.49 22.58
N GLN A 133 -1.50 14.91 21.68
CA GLN A 133 -2.05 13.88 20.79
C GLN A 133 -2.49 12.62 21.55
N ALA A 134 -1.83 12.28 22.65
CA ALA A 134 -2.19 11.15 23.47
C ALA A 134 -3.61 11.24 24.03
N ALA A 135 -4.12 12.45 24.26
CA ALA A 135 -5.48 12.65 24.76
C ALA A 135 -6.54 12.18 23.77
N ALA A 136 -6.32 12.37 22.46
CA ALA A 136 -7.27 12.00 21.40
C ALA A 136 -7.06 10.57 20.89
N TYR A 137 -5.79 10.11 20.82
CA TYR A 137 -5.49 8.86 20.10
C TYR A 137 -5.22 7.66 21.01
N ASN A 138 -4.61 7.85 22.18
CA ASN A 138 -4.29 6.76 23.10
C ASN A 138 -5.11 6.82 24.39
N GLN A 139 -5.74 7.97 24.67
CA GLN A 139 -6.50 8.28 25.88
C GLN A 139 -5.68 8.08 27.18
N SER A 140 -4.34 8.09 27.08
CA SER A 140 -3.45 7.97 28.24
C SER A 140 -3.34 9.26 29.08
N VAL A 141 -3.79 10.38 28.52
CA VAL A 141 -3.80 11.70 29.17
C VAL A 141 -5.17 12.35 28.95
N ILE A 142 -5.66 13.11 29.94
CA ILE A 142 -6.88 13.93 29.81
C ILE A 142 -6.47 15.36 29.50
N GLN A 143 -6.87 15.87 28.33
CA GLN A 143 -6.71 17.29 28.02
C GLN A 143 -7.88 18.07 28.60
N ARG A 144 -7.56 19.12 29.35
CA ARG A 144 -8.56 19.92 30.09
C ARG A 144 -8.92 21.24 29.45
N ARG A 145 -8.13 21.72 28.49
CA ARG A 145 -8.31 22.99 27.77
C ARG A 145 -8.00 22.82 26.32
N SER A 146 -8.72 23.54 25.48
CA SER A 146 -8.44 23.58 24.04
C SER A 146 -7.04 24.14 23.80
N ALA A 147 -6.31 23.53 22.88
CA ALA A 147 -4.98 23.95 22.49
C ALA A 147 -4.62 23.38 21.11
N GLY A 148 -3.76 24.09 20.40
CA GLY A 148 -3.17 23.64 19.16
C GLY A 148 -1.65 23.63 19.23
N SER A 149 -1.04 22.97 18.23
CA SER A 149 0.40 22.90 18.06
C SER A 149 0.77 22.71 16.58
N PHE A 150 1.87 23.31 16.19
CA PHE A 150 2.62 22.83 15.04
C PHE A 150 3.30 21.52 15.36
N LEU A 151 3.44 20.69 14.32
CA LEU A 151 4.12 19.42 14.38
C LEU A 151 5.09 19.32 13.20
N VAL A 152 6.20 18.63 13.42
CA VAL A 152 7.03 18.13 12.34
C VAL A 152 7.02 16.61 12.42
N GLY A 153 7.07 15.94 11.29
CA GLY A 153 7.01 14.50 11.26
C GLY A 153 7.84 13.90 10.15
N ALA A 154 8.24 12.67 10.36
CA ALA A 154 8.87 11.83 9.37
C ALA A 154 8.11 10.51 9.28
N THR A 155 7.95 10.01 8.05
CA THR A 155 7.26 8.75 7.79
C THR A 155 8.11 7.90 6.88
N TRP A 156 8.28 6.63 7.24
CA TRP A 156 8.78 5.59 6.36
C TRP A 156 7.63 4.65 6.02
N TYR A 157 7.41 4.45 4.73
CA TYR A 157 6.44 3.51 4.23
C TYR A 157 7.11 2.52 3.27
N GLN A 158 6.84 1.25 3.48
CA GLN A 158 7.26 0.19 2.58
C GLN A 158 6.07 -0.71 2.32
N SER A 159 5.82 -1.02 1.05
CA SER A 159 4.81 -2.00 0.66
C SER A 159 5.36 -2.96 -0.39
N SER A 160 4.88 -4.19 -0.35
CA SER A 160 5.18 -5.21 -1.34
C SER A 160 3.87 -5.83 -1.82
N PHE A 161 3.67 -5.81 -3.12
CA PHE A 161 2.57 -6.45 -3.83
C PHE A 161 3.12 -7.66 -4.54
N ASP A 162 2.62 -8.83 -4.20
CA ASP A 162 3.10 -10.11 -4.68
C ASP A 162 1.97 -10.79 -5.45
N TYR A 163 2.04 -10.72 -6.79
CA TYR A 163 1.02 -11.29 -7.67
C TYR A 163 1.34 -12.70 -8.11
N ALA A 164 2.53 -13.17 -7.79
CA ALA A 164 3.04 -14.39 -8.37
C ALA A 164 2.33 -15.63 -7.84
N ASP A 165 1.25 -15.97 -8.50
CA ASP A 165 1.11 -17.36 -8.82
C ASP A 165 1.42 -17.54 -10.30
N ILE A 166 2.39 -18.40 -10.59
CA ILE A 166 2.84 -18.87 -11.89
C ILE A 166 1.67 -19.39 -12.77
N LYS A 167 0.57 -19.75 -12.14
CA LYS A 167 -0.66 -20.20 -12.82
C LYS A 167 -1.42 -19.09 -13.54
N ASN A 168 -1.01 -17.83 -13.35
CA ASN A 168 -1.71 -16.68 -13.90
C ASN A 168 -1.04 -16.16 -15.17
N VAL A 169 -1.04 -17.00 -16.22
CA VAL A 169 -0.45 -16.67 -17.52
C VAL A 169 -1.04 -15.38 -18.10
N LEU A 170 -2.36 -15.20 -17.99
CA LEU A 170 -3.03 -14.01 -18.50
C LEU A 170 -2.51 -12.74 -17.83
N PHE A 171 -2.32 -12.79 -16.51
CA PHE A 171 -1.76 -11.66 -15.78
C PHE A 171 -0.29 -11.41 -16.12
N MET A 172 0.48 -12.48 -16.35
CA MET A 172 1.88 -12.36 -16.80
C MET A 172 1.97 -11.68 -18.16
N ILE A 173 1.05 -11.98 -19.09
CA ILE A 173 0.98 -11.35 -20.41
C ILE A 173 0.53 -9.88 -20.26
N ILE A 174 -0.60 -9.62 -19.63
CA ILE A 174 -1.16 -8.27 -19.44
C ILE A 174 -0.22 -7.42 -18.55
N GLY A 175 0.34 -8.00 -17.52
CA GLY A 175 1.27 -7.33 -16.59
C GLY A 175 2.72 -7.25 -17.07
N HIS A 176 3.00 -7.59 -18.34
CA HIS A 176 4.37 -7.58 -18.90
C HIS A 176 5.39 -8.31 -18.02
N GLY A 177 5.00 -9.46 -17.50
CA GLY A 177 5.87 -10.29 -16.67
C GLY A 177 6.11 -9.77 -15.24
N ILE A 178 5.49 -8.67 -14.82
CA ILE A 178 5.63 -8.17 -13.46
C ILE A 178 4.96 -9.13 -12.49
N TYR A 179 5.73 -9.69 -11.57
CA TYR A 179 5.21 -10.60 -10.55
C TYR A 179 5.25 -10.03 -9.14
N ARG A 180 6.06 -9.00 -8.91
CA ARG A 180 6.17 -8.33 -7.61
C ARG A 180 6.52 -6.87 -7.79
N VAL A 181 5.86 -6.01 -7.04
CA VAL A 181 6.22 -4.60 -6.93
C VAL A 181 6.56 -4.28 -5.48
N LYS A 182 7.67 -3.61 -5.24
CA LYS A 182 8.05 -3.08 -3.92
C LYS A 182 8.15 -1.57 -3.99
N VAL A 183 7.47 -0.91 -3.07
CA VAL A 183 7.48 0.54 -2.91
C VAL A 183 8.17 0.89 -1.60
N HIS A 184 9.10 1.83 -1.64
CA HIS A 184 9.77 2.39 -0.47
C HIS A 184 9.67 3.90 -0.53
N GLN A 185 9.14 4.52 0.51
CA GLN A 185 9.00 5.96 0.56
C GLN A 185 9.36 6.51 1.94
N ALA A 186 10.17 7.58 1.96
CA ALA A 186 10.41 8.37 3.15
C ALA A 186 9.87 9.78 2.92
N ASN A 187 9.07 10.27 3.85
CA ASN A 187 8.45 11.58 3.78
C ASN A 187 8.83 12.41 5.00
N LEU A 188 8.99 13.71 4.79
CA LEU A 188 9.09 14.72 5.83
C LEU A 188 7.92 15.67 5.72
N GLY A 189 7.36 16.09 6.85
CA GLY A 189 6.20 16.94 6.86
C GLY A 189 6.14 17.92 8.01
N ILE A 190 5.38 18.98 7.77
CA ILE A 190 5.04 19.97 8.77
C ILE A 190 3.53 20.07 8.80
N GLY A 191 2.94 20.06 9.98
CA GLY A 191 1.50 20.06 10.15
C GLY A 191 1.04 20.90 11.32
N TYR A 192 -0.27 20.97 11.47
CA TYR A 192 -0.92 21.58 12.60
C TYR A 192 -2.00 20.67 13.14
N GLY A 193 -2.05 20.56 14.46
CA GLY A 193 -3.09 19.83 15.17
C GLY A 193 -3.78 20.72 16.19
N TYR A 194 -5.09 20.54 16.36
CA TYR A 194 -5.89 21.25 17.32
C TYR A 194 -6.77 20.29 18.11
N ASN A 195 -6.73 20.44 19.44
CA ASN A 195 -7.65 19.78 20.37
C ASN A 195 -8.68 20.79 20.85
N TRP A 196 -9.92 20.56 20.49
CA TRP A 196 -11.05 21.29 21.04
C TRP A 196 -11.63 20.53 22.23
N VAL A 197 -11.78 21.21 23.36
CA VAL A 197 -12.35 20.65 24.61
C VAL A 197 -13.61 21.44 24.95
N PRO A 198 -14.77 21.08 24.34
CA PRO A 198 -16.02 21.81 24.55
C PRO A 198 -16.61 21.62 25.96
N LEU A 199 -16.33 20.48 26.59
CA LEU A 199 -16.76 20.17 27.94
C LEU A 199 -15.76 19.26 28.65
N ARG A 200 -15.87 19.14 29.97
CA ARG A 200 -14.95 18.34 30.79
C ARG A 200 -14.98 16.87 30.35
N GLY A 201 -13.84 16.32 30.02
CA GLY A 201 -13.68 14.93 29.62
C GLY A 201 -13.85 14.68 28.12
N LEU A 202 -14.42 15.60 27.35
CA LEU A 202 -14.55 15.47 25.88
C LEU A 202 -13.41 16.22 25.18
N VAL A 203 -12.71 15.53 24.29
CA VAL A 203 -11.74 16.11 23.36
C VAL A 203 -12.08 15.73 21.94
N VAL A 204 -12.08 16.73 21.07
CA VAL A 204 -12.19 16.58 19.62
C VAL A 204 -10.88 17.06 19.02
N ASN A 205 -10.20 16.20 18.27
CA ASN A 205 -8.93 16.50 17.63
C ASN A 205 -9.07 16.48 16.12
N ALA A 206 -8.42 17.44 15.49
CA ALA A 206 -8.12 17.41 14.05
C ALA A 206 -6.64 17.72 13.85
N MET A 207 -5.98 16.97 12.97
CA MET A 207 -4.59 17.19 12.56
C MET A 207 -4.47 16.99 11.05
N ALA A 208 -3.77 17.92 10.41
CA ALA A 208 -3.39 17.83 9.01
C ALA A 208 -1.88 18.08 8.88
N MET A 209 -1.20 17.20 8.17
CA MET A 209 0.23 17.26 7.93
C MET A 209 0.54 16.91 6.46
N PRO A 210 0.64 17.92 5.58
CA PRO A 210 1.25 17.75 4.28
C PRO A 210 2.70 17.29 4.45
N THR A 211 3.11 16.34 3.63
CA THR A 211 4.45 15.76 3.64
C THR A 211 5.03 15.73 2.24
N VAL A 212 6.34 15.83 2.14
CA VAL A 212 7.08 15.75 0.87
C VAL A 212 7.97 14.51 0.91
N SER A 213 7.97 13.74 -0.16
CA SER A 213 8.85 12.59 -0.26
C SER A 213 10.29 13.02 -0.55
N VAL A 214 11.19 12.65 0.36
CA VAL A 214 12.63 12.84 0.23
C VAL A 214 13.35 11.62 -0.31
N TYR A 215 12.71 10.49 -0.22
CA TYR A 215 13.11 9.23 -0.82
C TYR A 215 11.86 8.51 -1.32
N ASN A 216 11.86 8.12 -2.59
CA ASN A 216 10.72 7.44 -3.19
C ASN A 216 11.22 6.52 -4.29
N ARG A 217 11.09 5.22 -4.07
CA ARG A 217 11.65 4.18 -4.93
C ARG A 217 10.66 3.05 -5.15
N VAL A 218 10.44 2.71 -6.40
CA VAL A 218 9.70 1.50 -6.79
C VAL A 218 10.66 0.52 -7.44
N LYS A 219 10.51 -0.75 -7.09
CA LYS A 219 11.19 -1.88 -7.72
C LYS A 219 10.12 -2.81 -8.30
N ALA A 220 10.09 -2.94 -9.60
CA ALA A 220 9.28 -3.91 -10.31
C ALA A 220 10.12 -5.13 -10.63
N TYR A 221 9.73 -6.28 -10.11
CA TYR A 221 10.36 -7.57 -10.39
C TYR A 221 9.60 -8.22 -11.52
N LYS A 222 10.31 -8.59 -12.57
CA LYS A 222 9.74 -9.10 -13.82
C LYS A 222 10.29 -10.49 -14.14
N TYR A 223 9.45 -11.26 -14.81
CA TYR A 223 9.88 -12.39 -15.62
C TYR A 223 9.95 -11.95 -17.07
N GLU A 224 10.93 -12.40 -17.79
CA GLU A 224 10.96 -12.39 -19.23
C GLU A 224 10.46 -13.73 -19.72
N THR A 225 9.70 -13.76 -20.81
CA THR A 225 9.11 -14.98 -21.37
C THR A 225 9.48 -15.10 -22.84
N ASN A 226 9.50 -16.31 -23.34
CA ASN A 226 9.64 -16.56 -24.77
C ASN A 226 8.32 -16.35 -25.56
N TYR A 227 7.27 -15.85 -24.92
CA TYR A 227 6.01 -15.56 -25.56
C TYR A 227 6.12 -14.21 -26.29
N ASP A 228 6.24 -14.26 -27.62
CA ASP A 228 6.19 -13.09 -28.49
C ASP A 228 4.77 -12.96 -29.05
N LEU A 229 4.09 -11.87 -28.67
CA LEU A 229 2.79 -11.50 -29.24
C LEU A 229 2.92 -10.86 -30.61
N SER A 230 4.13 -10.52 -31.04
CA SER A 230 4.34 -9.95 -32.36
C SER A 230 4.26 -11.04 -33.44
N PRO A 231 3.59 -10.78 -34.55
CA PRO A 231 3.53 -11.73 -35.71
C PRO A 231 4.87 -11.88 -36.44
N LYS A 232 5.99 -11.53 -35.82
CA LYS A 232 7.31 -11.66 -36.40
C LYS A 232 7.81 -13.08 -36.33
N GLU A 233 8.58 -13.45 -37.35
CA GLU A 233 9.30 -14.71 -37.45
C GLU A 233 9.98 -15.10 -36.13
N PRO A 234 10.12 -16.42 -35.85
CA PRO A 234 10.77 -16.88 -34.63
C PRO A 234 12.10 -16.14 -34.47
N VAL A 235 12.23 -15.42 -33.36
CA VAL A 235 13.49 -14.75 -33.06
C VAL A 235 14.48 -15.86 -32.70
N ASP A 236 15.54 -16.00 -33.51
CA ASP A 236 16.58 -17.01 -33.37
C ASP A 236 17.31 -16.99 -32.01
N ASP A 237 16.98 -16.02 -31.16
CA ASP A 237 17.58 -15.83 -29.84
C ASP A 237 17.06 -16.80 -28.76
N TYR A 238 16.01 -17.54 -29.02
CA TYR A 238 15.43 -18.48 -28.03
C TYR A 238 16.01 -19.89 -28.10
N GLY A 239 16.86 -20.17 -29.06
CA GLY A 239 17.46 -21.48 -29.28
C GLY A 239 16.50 -22.49 -29.93
N ASP A 240 16.93 -23.74 -29.99
CA ASP A 240 16.18 -24.82 -30.63
C ASP A 240 15.11 -25.39 -29.68
N TRP A 241 13.94 -25.70 -30.26
CA TRP A 241 12.89 -26.44 -29.53
C TRP A 241 13.32 -27.88 -29.31
N ASN A 242 13.52 -28.24 -28.04
CA ASN A 242 13.82 -29.64 -27.68
C ASN A 242 12.51 -30.44 -27.55
N LYS A 243 12.27 -31.36 -28.51
CA LYS A 243 11.05 -32.17 -28.55
C LYS A 243 10.94 -33.19 -27.42
N ASP A 244 12.06 -33.65 -26.86
CA ASP A 244 12.09 -34.67 -25.80
C ASP A 244 11.77 -34.05 -24.46
N THR A 245 12.29 -32.86 -24.18
CA THR A 245 12.05 -32.13 -22.93
C THR A 245 10.85 -31.20 -23.02
N ARG A 246 10.32 -30.95 -24.22
CA ARG A 246 9.28 -29.94 -24.51
C ARG A 246 9.63 -28.55 -23.99
N ARG A 247 10.87 -28.13 -24.21
CA ARG A 247 11.42 -26.84 -23.77
C ARG A 247 12.23 -26.20 -24.87
N TRP A 248 12.32 -24.87 -24.82
CA TRP A 248 13.27 -24.12 -25.62
C TRP A 248 14.65 -24.15 -24.95
N ASP A 249 15.67 -24.53 -25.73
CA ASP A 249 17.06 -24.43 -25.28
C ASP A 249 17.62 -23.10 -25.77
N ASN A 250 17.69 -22.11 -24.89
CA ASN A 250 18.18 -20.78 -25.22
C ASN A 250 19.69 -20.61 -25.01
N GLY A 251 20.40 -21.69 -24.66
CA GLY A 251 21.85 -21.64 -24.44
C GLY A 251 22.31 -20.70 -23.30
N LYS A 252 21.37 -20.04 -22.60
CA LYS A 252 21.63 -19.14 -21.48
C LYS A 252 21.50 -19.88 -20.16
N THR A 253 22.26 -19.46 -19.17
CA THR A 253 22.32 -20.07 -17.81
C THR A 253 21.10 -19.79 -16.93
N HIS A 254 20.01 -19.32 -17.50
CA HIS A 254 18.76 -19.07 -16.76
C HIS A 254 18.01 -20.38 -16.56
N LYS A 255 17.58 -20.63 -15.32
CA LYS A 255 16.72 -21.81 -15.07
C LYS A 255 15.36 -21.56 -15.70
N PRO A 256 14.97 -22.33 -16.73
CA PRO A 256 13.64 -22.21 -17.30
C PRO A 256 12.63 -22.68 -16.25
N VAL A 257 11.52 -21.98 -16.17
CA VAL A 257 10.41 -22.35 -15.29
C VAL A 257 9.24 -22.72 -16.19
N GLU A 258 8.68 -23.90 -15.98
CA GLU A 258 7.58 -24.41 -16.81
C GLU A 258 6.27 -23.70 -16.47
N MET A 259 5.64 -23.07 -17.44
CA MET A 259 4.24 -22.65 -17.39
C MET A 259 3.37 -23.63 -18.18
N ARG A 260 2.32 -24.14 -17.54
CA ARG A 260 1.29 -24.91 -18.23
C ARG A 260 0.04 -24.04 -18.36
N THR A 261 -0.39 -23.81 -19.60
CA THR A 261 -1.70 -23.23 -19.86
C THR A 261 -2.76 -24.35 -19.97
N GLU A 262 -4.03 -23.98 -19.86
CA GLU A 262 -5.15 -24.92 -20.12
C GLU A 262 -5.10 -25.53 -21.52
N SER A 263 -4.42 -24.90 -22.46
CA SER A 263 -4.23 -25.35 -23.84
C SER A 263 -3.02 -26.27 -24.04
N ASN A 264 -2.34 -26.72 -22.98
CA ASN A 264 -1.10 -27.52 -23.05
C ASN A 264 0.08 -26.82 -23.76
N GLN A 265 0.01 -25.54 -23.99
CA GLN A 265 1.16 -24.77 -24.46
C GLN A 265 2.14 -24.55 -23.29
N GLN A 266 3.40 -24.83 -23.54
CA GLN A 266 4.47 -24.67 -22.55
C GLN A 266 5.27 -23.43 -22.90
N PHE A 267 5.43 -22.51 -21.93
CA PHE A 267 6.25 -21.33 -22.07
C PHE A 267 7.42 -21.40 -21.10
N ASP A 268 8.59 -20.98 -21.55
CA ASP A 268 9.73 -20.76 -20.67
C ASP A 268 9.72 -19.31 -20.22
N TYR A 269 10.08 -19.10 -18.95
CA TYR A 269 10.26 -17.77 -18.39
C TYR A 269 11.39 -17.79 -17.37
N TRP A 270 12.04 -16.64 -17.19
CA TRP A 270 13.15 -16.47 -16.27
C TRP A 270 13.09 -15.11 -15.57
N GLU A 271 13.63 -15.05 -14.36
CA GLU A 271 13.73 -13.80 -13.63
C GLU A 271 14.81 -12.91 -14.26
N ILE A 272 14.49 -11.64 -14.49
CA ILE A 272 15.43 -10.62 -14.91
C ILE A 272 15.70 -9.64 -13.77
N GLU A 273 16.72 -8.79 -13.94
CA GLU A 273 17.00 -7.76 -12.95
C GLU A 273 15.80 -6.84 -12.76
N PRO A 274 15.46 -6.51 -11.49
CA PRO A 274 14.29 -5.67 -11.23
C PRO A 274 14.49 -4.27 -11.79
N GLU A 275 13.46 -3.79 -12.47
CA GLU A 275 13.39 -2.40 -12.90
C GLU A 275 13.27 -1.50 -11.68
N VAL A 276 14.15 -0.52 -11.58
CA VAL A 276 14.23 0.40 -10.45
C VAL A 276 13.93 1.81 -10.93
N SER A 277 12.85 2.38 -10.40
CA SER A 277 12.47 3.76 -10.65
C SER A 277 12.52 4.58 -9.38
N ASN A 278 12.99 5.82 -9.48
CA ASN A 278 13.06 6.78 -8.37
C ASN A 278 12.26 8.04 -8.72
N SER A 279 11.50 8.55 -7.75
CA SER A 279 10.73 9.78 -7.91
C SER A 279 10.77 10.57 -6.61
N MET A 280 11.30 11.78 -6.64
CA MET A 280 11.41 12.64 -5.45
C MET A 280 10.34 13.75 -5.47
N PHE A 281 10.18 14.40 -4.33
CA PHE A 281 9.34 15.60 -4.15
C PHE A 281 7.85 15.41 -4.48
N LYS A 282 7.30 14.23 -4.20
CA LYS A 282 5.85 14.02 -4.26
C LYS A 282 5.19 14.53 -2.97
N ILE A 283 4.08 15.22 -3.13
CA ILE A 283 3.30 15.73 -2.01
C ILE A 283 2.32 14.63 -1.59
N ASN A 284 2.34 14.33 -0.30
CA ASN A 284 1.45 13.39 0.35
C ASN A 284 0.76 14.08 1.53
N LEU A 285 -0.25 13.44 2.12
CA LEU A 285 -1.05 14.02 3.19
C LEU A 285 -1.28 12.99 4.31
N ASP A 286 -1.05 13.38 5.56
CA ASP A 286 -1.46 12.65 6.77
C ASP A 286 -2.56 13.45 7.46
N LEU A 287 -3.79 12.93 7.42
CA LEU A 287 -4.94 13.50 8.11
C LEU A 287 -5.34 12.60 9.27
N ARG A 288 -5.63 13.22 10.42
CA ARG A 288 -6.10 12.48 11.60
C ARG A 288 -7.24 13.23 12.27
N LEU A 289 -8.27 12.48 12.63
CA LEU A 289 -9.41 12.94 13.41
C LEU A 289 -9.54 12.07 14.63
N GLY A 290 -9.97 12.65 15.75
CA GLY A 290 -10.18 11.91 16.98
C GLY A 290 -11.24 12.56 17.85
N ILE A 291 -12.10 11.75 18.42
CA ILE A 291 -13.06 12.15 19.45
C ILE A 291 -12.84 11.20 20.63
N ALA A 292 -12.63 11.72 21.80
CA ALA A 292 -12.49 10.90 23.01
C ALA A 292 -13.29 11.52 24.16
N TYR A 293 -14.08 10.70 24.81
CA TYR A 293 -14.81 11.08 26.02
C TYR A 293 -14.32 10.24 27.21
N ASN A 294 -14.02 10.93 28.30
CA ASN A 294 -13.42 10.37 29.50
C ASN A 294 -14.31 10.65 30.70
N TRP A 295 -14.67 9.61 31.43
CA TRP A 295 -15.43 9.72 32.70
C TRP A 295 -14.83 8.77 33.71
N SER A 296 -14.53 9.30 34.91
CA SER A 296 -13.79 8.54 35.93
C SER A 296 -12.54 7.88 35.31
N ASN A 297 -12.41 6.59 35.45
CA ASN A 297 -11.32 5.78 34.91
C ASN A 297 -11.62 5.21 33.51
N TYR A 298 -12.82 5.41 32.99
CA TYR A 298 -13.24 4.88 31.70
C TYR A 298 -13.05 5.89 30.59
N PHE A 299 -12.93 5.38 29.36
CA PHE A 299 -12.97 6.20 28.17
C PHE A 299 -13.62 5.48 26.99
N ILE A 300 -14.20 6.26 26.10
CA ILE A 300 -14.58 5.84 24.75
C ILE A 300 -13.92 6.78 23.76
N GLY A 301 -13.47 6.27 22.63
CA GLY A 301 -12.84 7.07 21.59
C GLY A 301 -13.15 6.57 20.19
N ILE A 302 -13.33 7.52 19.28
CA ILE A 302 -13.47 7.28 17.84
C ILE A 302 -12.30 7.98 17.17
N GLN A 303 -11.67 7.32 16.19
CA GLN A 303 -10.52 7.85 15.49
C GLN A 303 -10.58 7.48 14.03
N ALA A 304 -10.16 8.41 13.19
CA ALA A 304 -9.93 8.19 11.78
C ALA A 304 -8.53 8.70 11.38
N GLN A 305 -7.89 8.00 10.48
CA GLN A 305 -6.65 8.42 9.85
C GLN A 305 -6.69 8.12 8.37
N TYR A 306 -6.16 9.03 7.59
CA TYR A 306 -5.95 8.89 6.16
C TYR A 306 -4.53 9.26 5.82
N ASN A 307 -3.87 8.43 5.03
CA ASN A 307 -2.56 8.70 4.45
C ASN A 307 -2.61 8.35 2.96
N ASN A 308 -1.94 9.14 2.15
CA ASN A 308 -1.66 8.74 0.79
C ASN A 308 -0.15 8.71 0.55
N PHE A 309 0.26 7.82 -0.36
CA PHE A 309 1.64 7.65 -0.79
C PHE A 309 1.64 7.60 -2.31
N ASN A 310 2.15 8.64 -2.93
CA ASN A 310 2.15 8.81 -4.37
C ASN A 310 3.55 8.60 -4.92
N TYR A 311 3.63 7.76 -5.92
CA TYR A 311 4.80 7.57 -6.75
C TYR A 311 4.43 7.82 -8.21
N LYS A 312 5.30 8.47 -8.97
CA LYS A 312 5.14 8.67 -10.41
C LYS A 312 6.51 8.78 -11.07
N SER A 313 6.79 7.92 -12.02
CA SER A 313 7.87 8.04 -13.01
C SER A 313 7.28 8.26 -14.41
N ASP A 314 8.12 8.28 -15.42
CA ASP A 314 7.68 8.45 -16.80
C ASP A 314 6.84 7.28 -17.31
N HIS A 315 7.11 6.06 -16.80
CA HIS A 315 6.46 4.82 -17.27
C HIS A 315 5.57 4.15 -16.23
N CYS A 316 5.59 4.60 -14.98
CA CYS A 316 4.88 3.92 -13.89
C CYS A 316 4.33 4.92 -12.86
N ARG A 317 3.09 4.69 -12.42
CA ARG A 317 2.48 5.40 -11.29
C ARG A 317 1.98 4.39 -10.28
N VAL A 318 2.25 4.66 -9.00
CA VAL A 318 1.68 3.90 -7.89
C VAL A 318 1.08 4.88 -6.90
N ASN A 319 -0.20 4.76 -6.63
CA ASN A 319 -0.89 5.51 -5.58
C ASN A 319 -1.39 4.53 -4.54
N ILE A 320 -1.10 4.80 -3.28
CA ILE A 320 -1.54 3.98 -2.17
C ILE A 320 -2.32 4.87 -1.22
N TYR A 321 -3.56 4.51 -0.97
CA TYR A 321 -4.46 5.18 -0.04
C TYR A 321 -4.69 4.27 1.16
N ASP A 322 -4.25 4.70 2.35
CA ASP A 322 -4.41 3.96 3.61
C ASP A 322 -5.32 4.75 4.53
N ALA A 323 -6.55 4.29 4.69
CA ALA A 323 -7.53 4.88 5.57
C ALA A 323 -7.96 3.89 6.63
N TYR A 324 -8.21 4.38 7.85
CA TYR A 324 -8.87 3.58 8.87
C TYR A 324 -9.78 4.41 9.78
N ALA A 325 -10.83 3.76 10.25
CA ALA A 325 -11.63 4.21 11.37
C ALA A 325 -11.53 3.21 12.53
N ARG A 326 -11.51 3.70 13.76
CA ARG A 326 -11.38 2.87 14.96
C ARG A 326 -12.26 3.39 16.09
N VAL A 327 -13.01 2.49 16.68
CA VAL A 327 -13.72 2.72 17.96
C VAL A 327 -12.96 2.00 19.08
N SER A 328 -12.79 2.65 20.20
CA SER A 328 -12.05 2.13 21.34
C SER A 328 -12.85 2.33 22.62
N PHE A 329 -12.88 1.33 23.46
CA PHE A 329 -13.36 1.41 24.84
C PHE A 329 -12.29 0.88 25.77
N GLY A 330 -12.06 1.54 26.90
CA GLY A 330 -11.03 1.12 27.82
C GLY A 330 -11.12 1.71 29.20
N VAL A 331 -10.24 1.21 30.06
CA VAL A 331 -10.10 1.62 31.47
C VAL A 331 -8.67 2.10 31.67
N ARG A 332 -8.50 3.16 32.46
CA ARG A 332 -7.21 3.62 32.97
C ARG A 332 -7.07 3.08 34.42
N LEU A 333 -5.99 2.39 34.65
CA LEU A 333 -5.58 1.85 35.95
C LEU A 333 -4.68 2.84 36.68
#